data_f1266e419ca9c7c3f0c967b9f43f585d
#
_entry.id   f1266e419ca9c7c3f0c967b9f43f585d
#
_cell.length_a   1.000
_cell.length_b   1.000
_cell.length_c   1.000
_cell.angle_alpha   90.00
_cell.angle_beta   90.00
_cell.angle_gamma   90.00
#
_symmetry.space_group_name_H-M   'P 1'
#
loop_
_entity.id
_entity.type
_entity.pdbx_description
1 polymer ?
#
loop_
_entity_poly.entity_id
_entity_poly.type
_entity_poly.pdbx_seq_one_letter_code
_entity_poly.pdbx_strand_id
1 'polypeptide(L)'
;MPQLETITAPFFPSLAELGEFRLVAVDDMPADYQTLLAHDAHMTVTVEAFHNSMVDVQVLDEYREGDYYSRTSLLLCRKNRKIVQFGIMRIDLSCLPPIVREEIESRGTPLGRILIRHNVLRHVELHRLWRVKPGPELRRRLIYQTAPPVAQPTGKAPVASEDSSISAFNLAKLESQTAADSERLYGRSARIVVGGRPAVELLEIVRA
;
A
#
# COMPACT_ATOMS: atom_id res chain seq x y z
N MET A 1 0.72 16.37 13.07
CA MET A 1 -0.08 15.71 12.00
C MET A 1 0.90 15.13 11.03
N PRO A 2 0.79 13.86 10.58
CA PRO A 2 1.65 13.36 9.54
C PRO A 2 1.42 14.19 8.27
N GLN A 3 2.46 14.85 7.80
CA GLN A 3 2.45 15.51 6.50
C GLN A 3 2.69 14.43 5.47
N LEU A 4 1.88 14.36 4.41
CA LEU A 4 2.04 13.35 3.36
C LEU A 4 3.46 13.37 2.80
N GLU A 5 4.01 14.56 2.63
CA GLU A 5 5.38 14.78 2.14
C GLU A 5 6.42 14.08 3.02
N THR A 6 6.29 14.13 4.35
CA THR A 6 7.22 13.49 5.29
C THR A 6 7.20 11.96 5.14
N ILE A 7 6.01 11.38 4.97
CA ILE A 7 5.87 9.91 4.84
C ILE A 7 6.34 9.45 3.45
N THR A 8 6.15 10.27 2.42
CA THR A 8 6.44 9.90 1.02
C THR A 8 7.86 10.21 0.59
N ALA A 9 8.51 11.22 1.18
CA ALA A 9 9.83 11.71 0.78
C ALA A 9 10.93 10.63 0.68
N PRO A 10 10.98 9.58 1.54
CA PRO A 10 11.97 8.52 1.39
C PRO A 10 11.89 7.74 0.07
N PHE A 11 10.72 7.76 -0.60
CA PHE A 11 10.44 6.91 -1.76
C PHE A 11 10.12 7.66 -3.04
N PHE A 12 9.69 8.93 -2.92
CA PHE A 12 9.21 9.72 -4.04
C PHE A 12 9.77 11.14 -3.94
N PRO A 13 10.38 11.65 -5.02
CA PRO A 13 10.87 13.03 -5.08
C PRO A 13 9.78 14.08 -4.84
N SER A 14 8.53 13.75 -5.22
CA SER A 14 7.37 14.60 -4.96
C SER A 14 6.10 13.78 -4.77
N LEU A 15 5.14 14.34 -4.03
CA LEU A 15 3.81 13.74 -3.87
C LEU A 15 3.06 13.62 -5.21
N ALA A 16 3.36 14.49 -6.18
CA ALA A 16 2.74 14.48 -7.51
C ALA A 16 3.01 13.19 -8.29
N GLU A 17 4.11 12.47 -8.02
CA GLU A 17 4.38 11.17 -8.63
C GLU A 17 3.37 10.11 -8.22
N LEU A 18 2.90 10.17 -6.96
CA LEU A 18 1.81 9.33 -6.48
C LEU A 18 0.45 9.80 -7.00
N GLY A 19 0.26 11.10 -7.18
CA GLY A 19 -0.97 11.66 -7.71
C GLY A 19 -1.40 12.98 -7.10
N GLU A 20 -2.63 13.39 -7.47
CA GLU A 20 -3.29 14.55 -6.87
C GLU A 20 -4.13 14.10 -5.69
N PHE A 21 -3.86 14.64 -4.50
CA PHE A 21 -4.58 14.35 -3.26
C PHE A 21 -5.49 15.52 -2.92
N ARG A 22 -6.78 15.23 -2.78
CA ARG A 22 -7.79 16.22 -2.36
C ARG A 22 -8.50 15.72 -1.11
N LEU A 23 -8.62 16.57 -0.10
CA LEU A 23 -9.42 16.27 1.08
C LEU A 23 -10.86 15.97 0.68
N VAL A 24 -11.47 15.00 1.35
CA VAL A 24 -12.84 14.58 1.12
C VAL A 24 -13.53 14.33 2.47
N ALA A 25 -14.78 14.74 2.60
CA ALA A 25 -15.61 14.36 3.73
C ALA A 25 -16.10 12.91 3.60
N VAL A 26 -16.45 12.27 4.71
CA VAL A 26 -16.95 10.87 4.69
C VAL A 26 -18.16 10.76 3.77
N ASP A 27 -19.13 11.68 3.90
CA ASP A 27 -20.39 11.65 3.17
C ASP A 27 -20.23 11.87 1.64
N ASP A 28 -19.08 12.44 1.22
CA ASP A 28 -18.75 12.66 -0.19
C ASP A 28 -18.05 11.45 -0.85
N MET A 29 -17.84 10.37 -0.09
CA MET A 29 -17.21 9.15 -0.59
C MET A 29 -18.26 8.10 -0.96
N PRO A 30 -17.99 7.23 -1.96
CA PRO A 30 -18.81 6.05 -2.20
C PRO A 30 -18.87 5.15 -0.95
N ALA A 31 -20.01 4.46 -0.72
CA ALA A 31 -20.27 3.67 0.49
C ALA A 31 -19.19 2.62 0.80
N ASP A 32 -18.66 1.95 -0.24
CA ASP A 32 -17.59 0.96 -0.10
C ASP A 32 -16.32 1.58 0.48
N TYR A 33 -15.96 2.78 0.02
CA TYR A 33 -14.79 3.50 0.51
C TYR A 33 -15.01 4.10 1.91
N GLN A 34 -16.24 4.49 2.25
CA GLN A 34 -16.59 4.87 3.62
C GLN A 34 -16.34 3.68 4.57
N THR A 35 -16.83 2.49 4.20
CA THR A 35 -16.62 1.25 4.96
C THR A 35 -15.14 0.90 5.11
N LEU A 36 -14.35 1.07 4.05
CA LEU A 36 -12.93 0.73 4.06
C LEU A 36 -12.05 1.73 4.81
N LEU A 37 -12.42 3.02 4.88
CA LEU A 37 -11.48 4.07 5.29
C LEU A 37 -11.93 4.90 6.51
N ALA A 38 -13.25 5.05 6.74
CA ALA A 38 -13.78 5.95 7.75
C ALA A 38 -13.94 5.25 9.12
N HIS A 39 -12.83 4.73 9.66
CA HIS A 39 -12.82 4.00 10.93
C HIS A 39 -11.45 4.09 11.61
N ASP A 40 -11.39 3.70 12.87
CA ASP A 40 -10.20 3.63 13.73
C ASP A 40 -9.64 2.19 13.92
N ALA A 41 -10.15 1.23 13.14
CA ALA A 41 -9.65 -0.14 13.14
C ALA A 41 -8.38 -0.30 12.29
N HIS A 42 -7.67 -1.42 12.48
CA HIS A 42 -6.55 -1.80 11.62
C HIS A 42 -7.01 -2.13 10.20
N MET A 43 -6.40 -1.49 9.21
CA MET A 43 -6.74 -1.66 7.81
C MET A 43 -6.68 -3.12 7.36
N THR A 44 -5.70 -3.90 7.81
CA THR A 44 -5.60 -5.33 7.48
C THR A 44 -6.90 -6.09 7.78
N VAL A 45 -7.48 -5.85 8.96
CA VAL A 45 -8.74 -6.51 9.36
C VAL A 45 -9.92 -6.02 8.51
N THR A 46 -9.96 -4.73 8.24
CA THR A 46 -11.04 -4.13 7.46
C THR A 46 -11.05 -4.62 6.01
N VAL A 47 -9.89 -4.61 5.34
CA VAL A 47 -9.81 -5.10 3.94
C VAL A 47 -10.06 -6.60 3.85
N GLU A 48 -9.64 -7.40 4.85
CA GLU A 48 -9.94 -8.83 4.90
C GLU A 48 -11.44 -9.10 5.02
N ALA A 49 -12.12 -8.36 5.90
CA ALA A 49 -13.57 -8.46 6.07
C ALA A 49 -14.31 -8.01 4.80
N PHE A 50 -13.95 -6.87 4.23
CA PHE A 50 -14.58 -6.31 3.04
C PHE A 50 -14.45 -7.23 1.82
N HIS A 51 -13.27 -7.77 1.56
CA HIS A 51 -13.02 -8.65 0.41
C HIS A 51 -13.31 -10.13 0.69
N ASN A 52 -13.75 -10.47 1.90
CA ASN A 52 -13.95 -11.85 2.37
C ASN A 52 -12.75 -12.75 2.01
N SER A 53 -11.55 -12.26 2.30
CA SER A 53 -10.28 -12.93 1.97
C SER A 53 -9.17 -12.46 2.89
N MET A 54 -8.38 -13.39 3.41
CA MET A 54 -7.10 -13.04 4.02
C MET A 54 -6.22 -12.30 3.00
N VAL A 55 -5.33 -11.44 3.49
CA VAL A 55 -4.36 -10.73 2.64
C VAL A 55 -2.93 -11.13 2.98
N ASP A 56 -2.09 -11.12 1.95
CA ASP A 56 -0.63 -11.16 2.07
C ASP A 56 -0.08 -9.76 1.88
N VAL A 57 1.04 -9.46 2.55
CA VAL A 57 1.79 -8.23 2.32
C VAL A 57 2.92 -8.50 1.34
N GLN A 58 3.11 -7.56 0.42
CA GLN A 58 4.30 -7.49 -0.43
C GLN A 58 4.97 -6.15 -0.19
N VAL A 59 6.16 -6.16 0.40
CA VAL A 59 6.99 -4.97 0.57
C VAL A 59 7.66 -4.66 -0.77
N LEU A 60 7.58 -3.40 -1.20
CA LEU A 60 8.15 -2.94 -2.47
C LEU A 60 9.49 -2.25 -2.24
N ASP A 61 9.50 -1.24 -1.38
CA ASP A 61 10.70 -0.47 -1.04
C ASP A 61 10.79 -0.29 0.46
N GLU A 62 12.02 -0.10 0.93
CA GLU A 62 12.33 0.14 2.34
C GLU A 62 13.37 1.24 2.47
N TYR A 63 13.26 1.99 3.55
CA TYR A 63 14.22 3.01 3.94
C TYR A 63 14.38 3.01 5.46
N ARG A 64 15.62 3.18 5.93
CA ARG A 64 15.91 3.26 7.36
C ARG A 64 16.77 4.47 7.69
N GLU A 65 16.37 5.17 8.74
CA GLU A 65 17.11 6.31 9.29
C GLU A 65 17.05 6.26 10.82
N GLY A 66 18.15 5.84 11.44
CA GLY A 66 18.20 5.62 12.88
C GLY A 66 17.18 4.57 13.34
N ASP A 67 16.31 4.96 14.27
CA ASP A 67 15.22 4.13 14.77
C ASP A 67 13.97 4.13 13.85
N TYR A 68 13.94 4.98 12.82
CA TYR A 68 12.84 5.01 11.89
C TYR A 68 13.01 4.00 10.76
N TYR A 69 11.99 3.17 10.58
CA TYR A 69 11.86 2.25 9.47
C TYR A 69 10.64 2.66 8.63
N SER A 70 10.87 2.88 7.35
CA SER A 70 9.82 3.22 6.40
C SER A 70 9.73 2.17 5.32
N ARG A 71 8.52 1.90 4.82
CA ARG A 71 8.33 1.01 3.68
C ARG A 71 7.11 1.38 2.86
N THR A 72 7.18 1.03 1.57
CA THR A 72 6.01 0.95 0.70
C THR A 72 5.59 -0.52 0.57
N SER A 73 4.30 -0.78 0.48
CA SER A 73 3.78 -2.15 0.43
C SER A 73 2.44 -2.23 -0.27
N LEU A 74 2.14 -3.45 -0.75
CA LEU A 74 0.82 -3.84 -1.25
C LEU A 74 0.20 -4.85 -0.31
N LEU A 75 -1.14 -4.80 -0.17
CA LEU A 75 -1.92 -5.92 0.33
C LEU A 75 -2.62 -6.60 -0.84
N LEU A 76 -2.46 -7.92 -0.91
CA LEU A 76 -3.02 -8.75 -1.98
C LEU A 76 -3.96 -9.79 -1.38
N CYS A 77 -5.19 -9.87 -1.87
CA CYS A 77 -6.10 -10.94 -1.49
C CYS A 77 -5.53 -12.31 -1.82
N ARG A 78 -5.51 -13.23 -0.86
CA ARG A 78 -5.03 -14.61 -1.08
C ARG A 78 -5.85 -15.35 -2.14
N LYS A 79 -7.17 -15.12 -2.13
CA LYS A 79 -8.13 -15.84 -2.98
C LYS A 79 -7.90 -15.62 -4.48
N ASN A 80 -7.52 -14.41 -4.90
CA ASN A 80 -7.46 -14.05 -6.32
C ASN A 80 -6.24 -13.20 -6.71
N ARG A 81 -5.35 -12.94 -5.76
CA ARG A 81 -4.14 -12.13 -5.91
C ARG A 81 -4.39 -10.67 -6.33
N LYS A 82 -5.63 -10.19 -6.23
CA LYS A 82 -5.93 -8.78 -6.48
C LYS A 82 -5.25 -7.89 -5.45
N ILE A 83 -4.67 -6.81 -5.92
CA ILE A 83 -4.15 -5.74 -5.07
C ILE A 83 -5.35 -4.94 -4.55
N VAL A 84 -5.50 -4.87 -3.24
CA VAL A 84 -6.61 -4.20 -2.56
C VAL A 84 -6.17 -2.94 -1.82
N GLN A 85 -4.86 -2.79 -1.56
CA GLN A 85 -4.30 -1.62 -0.90
C GLN A 85 -2.86 -1.39 -1.33
N PHE A 86 -2.51 -0.11 -1.55
CA PHE A 86 -1.15 0.40 -1.51
C PHE A 86 -0.96 1.18 -0.22
N GLY A 87 0.12 0.93 0.50
CA GLY A 87 0.42 1.57 1.76
C GLY A 87 1.85 2.13 1.80
N ILE A 88 2.00 3.28 2.43
CA ILE A 88 3.27 3.84 2.87
C ILE A 88 3.21 3.97 4.38
N MET A 89 4.24 3.54 5.07
CA MET A 89 4.34 3.68 6.51
C MET A 89 5.73 4.12 6.94
N ARG A 90 5.77 4.89 8.03
CA ARG A 90 6.97 5.27 8.77
C ARG A 90 6.77 4.86 10.21
N ILE A 91 7.68 4.05 10.73
CA ILE A 91 7.59 3.40 12.04
C ILE A 91 8.76 3.85 12.90
N ASP A 92 8.49 4.37 14.10
CA ASP A 92 9.48 4.51 15.15
C ASP A 92 9.63 3.18 15.88
N LEU A 93 10.66 2.41 15.50
CA LEU A 93 10.92 1.10 16.08
C LEU A 93 11.26 1.18 17.57
N SER A 94 11.73 2.31 18.08
CA SER A 94 12.03 2.48 19.52
C SER A 94 10.77 2.36 20.41
N CYS A 95 9.60 2.59 19.82
CA CYS A 95 8.31 2.47 20.50
C CYS A 95 7.78 1.03 20.61
N LEU A 96 8.46 0.05 20.00
CA LEU A 96 7.97 -1.32 19.86
C LEU A 96 8.87 -2.32 20.58
N PRO A 97 8.32 -3.43 21.14
CA PRO A 97 9.12 -4.53 21.70
C PRO A 97 10.05 -5.17 20.64
N PRO A 98 11.21 -5.70 21.04
CA PRO A 98 12.18 -6.31 20.11
C PRO A 98 11.57 -7.35 19.17
N ILE A 99 10.77 -8.29 19.71
CA ILE A 99 10.14 -9.35 18.93
C ILE A 99 9.17 -8.81 17.87
N VAL A 100 8.51 -7.68 18.12
CA VAL A 100 7.62 -7.01 17.17
C VAL A 100 8.44 -6.36 16.05
N ARG A 101 9.59 -5.74 16.39
CA ARG A 101 10.51 -5.15 15.41
C ARG A 101 11.02 -6.21 14.43
N GLU A 102 11.51 -7.34 14.97
CA GLU A 102 12.02 -8.47 14.17
C GLU A 102 10.95 -8.99 13.20
N GLU A 103 9.70 -9.14 13.66
CA GLU A 103 8.62 -9.60 12.79
C GLU A 103 8.25 -8.56 11.72
N ILE A 104 8.29 -7.26 12.02
CA ILE A 104 8.09 -6.19 11.03
C ILE A 104 9.18 -6.23 9.97
N GLU A 105 10.44 -6.36 10.38
CA GLU A 105 11.61 -6.40 9.50
C GLU A 105 11.67 -7.70 8.66
N SER A 106 11.01 -8.78 9.11
CA SER A 106 10.90 -10.03 8.34
C SER A 106 10.06 -9.89 7.05
N ARG A 107 9.26 -8.83 6.91
CA ARG A 107 8.44 -8.48 5.74
C ARG A 107 7.29 -9.44 5.42
N GLY A 108 7.17 -10.56 6.11
CA GLY A 108 6.24 -11.65 5.79
C GLY A 108 4.81 -11.44 6.26
N THR A 109 4.57 -10.50 7.19
CA THR A 109 3.28 -10.32 7.84
C THR A 109 2.79 -8.86 7.74
N PRO A 110 1.51 -8.62 7.43
CA PRO A 110 0.92 -7.29 7.51
C PRO A 110 1.05 -6.68 8.90
N LEU A 111 1.40 -5.37 8.98
CA LEU A 111 1.64 -4.68 10.26
C LEU A 111 0.49 -4.83 11.26
N GLY A 112 -0.75 -4.62 10.81
CA GLY A 112 -1.92 -4.76 11.69
C GLY A 112 -2.01 -6.13 12.35
N ARG A 113 -1.69 -7.20 11.61
CA ARG A 113 -1.68 -8.57 12.13
C ARG A 113 -0.55 -8.81 13.14
N ILE A 114 0.63 -8.24 12.90
CA ILE A 114 1.76 -8.30 13.86
C ILE A 114 1.34 -7.66 15.19
N LEU A 115 0.83 -6.42 15.14
CA LEU A 115 0.44 -5.69 16.34
C LEU A 115 -0.69 -6.38 17.13
N ILE A 116 -1.62 -7.04 16.43
CA ILE A 116 -2.69 -7.83 17.05
C ILE A 116 -2.11 -9.08 17.71
N ARG A 117 -1.29 -9.85 16.98
CA ARG A 117 -0.69 -11.11 17.48
C ARG A 117 0.13 -10.91 18.75
N HIS A 118 0.90 -9.84 18.80
CA HIS A 118 1.73 -9.52 19.96
C HIS A 118 1.01 -8.71 21.05
N ASN A 119 -0.30 -8.55 20.92
CA ASN A 119 -1.13 -7.80 21.89
C ASN A 119 -0.54 -6.44 22.26
N VAL A 120 0.03 -5.72 21.29
CA VAL A 120 0.59 -4.39 21.50
C VAL A 120 -0.54 -3.43 21.88
N LEU A 121 -0.42 -2.78 23.06
CA LEU A 121 -1.40 -1.76 23.50
C LEU A 121 -1.33 -0.56 22.56
N ARG A 122 -2.38 -0.34 21.79
CA ARG A 122 -2.41 0.66 20.72
C ARG A 122 -3.81 1.16 20.42
N HIS A 123 -3.88 2.32 19.80
CA HIS A 123 -5.07 2.81 19.10
C HIS A 123 -4.69 3.47 17.78
N VAL A 124 -5.64 3.50 16.86
CA VAL A 124 -5.48 4.13 15.53
C VAL A 124 -6.18 5.48 15.58
N GLU A 125 -5.48 6.51 15.15
CA GLU A 125 -6.03 7.85 14.99
C GLU A 125 -6.18 8.16 13.51
N LEU A 126 -7.41 8.22 13.02
CA LEU A 126 -7.72 8.69 11.68
C LEU A 126 -7.49 10.20 11.62
N HIS A 127 -6.66 10.65 10.67
CA HIS A 127 -6.37 12.07 10.50
C HIS A 127 -7.14 12.71 9.37
N ARG A 128 -7.06 12.14 8.16
CA ARG A 128 -7.67 12.72 6.97
C ARG A 128 -8.08 11.63 5.98
N LEU A 129 -9.14 11.93 5.23
CA LEU A 129 -9.57 11.15 4.08
C LEU A 129 -9.23 11.89 2.80
N TRP A 130 -8.83 11.15 1.79
CA TRP A 130 -8.31 11.65 0.55
C TRP A 130 -9.05 11.04 -0.64
N ARG A 131 -9.46 11.89 -1.57
CA ARG A 131 -9.75 11.48 -2.93
C ARG A 131 -8.45 11.60 -3.72
N VAL A 132 -8.03 10.52 -4.37
CA VAL A 132 -6.75 10.41 -5.06
C VAL A 132 -6.99 10.21 -6.54
N LYS A 133 -6.43 11.10 -7.38
CA LYS A 133 -6.27 10.87 -8.80
C LYS A 133 -4.88 10.28 -8.99
N PRO A 134 -4.76 8.99 -9.33
CA PRO A 134 -3.46 8.33 -9.30
C PRO A 134 -2.49 8.91 -10.33
N GLY A 135 -1.27 9.17 -9.89
CA GLY A 135 -0.14 9.56 -10.72
C GLY A 135 0.54 8.35 -11.39
N PRO A 136 1.57 8.58 -12.21
CA PRO A 136 2.23 7.52 -12.96
C PRO A 136 2.78 6.40 -12.06
N GLU A 137 3.41 6.78 -10.96
CA GLU A 137 4.05 5.81 -10.07
C GLU A 137 3.04 4.95 -9.32
N LEU A 138 1.96 5.55 -8.80
CA LEU A 138 0.90 4.80 -8.15
C LEU A 138 0.20 3.84 -9.12
N ARG A 139 -0.08 4.30 -10.35
CA ARG A 139 -0.63 3.44 -11.40
C ARG A 139 0.29 2.26 -11.69
N ARG A 140 1.59 2.51 -11.88
CA ARG A 140 2.57 1.46 -12.12
C ARG A 140 2.53 0.41 -11.02
N ARG A 141 2.52 0.81 -9.75
CA ARG A 141 2.51 -0.09 -8.60
C ARG A 141 1.21 -0.87 -8.46
N LEU A 142 0.08 -0.28 -8.82
CA LEU A 142 -1.23 -0.94 -8.74
C LEU A 142 -1.55 -1.85 -9.95
N ILE A 143 -0.92 -1.66 -11.10
CA ILE A 143 -1.22 -2.38 -12.35
C ILE A 143 -0.19 -3.47 -12.63
N TYR A 144 1.10 -3.19 -12.47
CA TYR A 144 2.19 -4.08 -12.94
C TYR A 144 2.41 -5.34 -12.11
N GLN A 145 1.73 -5.51 -10.99
CA GLN A 145 1.91 -6.70 -10.15
C GLN A 145 0.86 -7.80 -10.36
N THR A 146 0.06 -7.70 -11.40
CA THR A 146 -0.78 -8.82 -11.85
C THR A 146 -0.02 -9.86 -12.66
N ALA A 147 1.25 -9.60 -13.02
CA ALA A 147 2.12 -10.59 -13.64
C ALA A 147 2.74 -11.50 -12.57
N PRO A 148 2.77 -12.85 -12.77
CA PRO A 148 3.49 -13.75 -11.87
C PRO A 148 4.97 -13.35 -11.82
N PRO A 149 5.68 -13.59 -10.69
CA PRO A 149 7.12 -13.33 -10.62
C PRO A 149 7.81 -14.08 -11.74
N VAL A 150 8.46 -13.35 -12.63
CA VAL A 150 9.34 -13.95 -13.63
C VAL A 150 10.44 -14.66 -12.85
N ALA A 151 10.47 -15.98 -12.91
CA ALA A 151 11.55 -16.77 -12.36
C ALA A 151 12.87 -16.21 -12.92
N GLN A 152 13.81 -15.87 -12.04
CA GLN A 152 15.12 -15.41 -12.47
C GLN A 152 15.73 -16.49 -13.39
N PRO A 153 16.21 -16.15 -14.59
CA PRO A 153 16.82 -17.12 -15.46
C PRO A 153 18.17 -17.55 -14.87
N THR A 154 18.22 -18.77 -14.34
CA THR A 154 19.48 -19.48 -14.13
C THR A 154 20.01 -19.88 -15.50
N GLY A 155 20.99 -19.13 -15.97
CA GLY A 155 22.00 -19.57 -16.92
C GLY A 155 21.58 -19.97 -18.32
N LYS A 156 22.19 -19.26 -19.27
CA LYS A 156 22.35 -19.48 -20.73
C LYS A 156 21.34 -18.77 -21.64
N ALA A 157 21.85 -17.77 -22.32
CA ALA A 157 21.19 -17.09 -23.41
C ALA A 157 20.86 -18.05 -24.57
N PRO A 158 19.67 -17.96 -25.14
CA PRO A 158 19.43 -18.33 -26.54
C PRO A 158 19.21 -17.05 -27.37
N VAL A 159 19.67 -17.21 -28.60
CA VAL A 159 19.69 -16.30 -29.74
C VAL A 159 18.31 -15.70 -30.02
N ALA A 160 18.33 -14.45 -30.48
CA ALA A 160 17.18 -13.65 -30.90
C ALA A 160 16.31 -14.38 -31.93
N SER A 161 15.00 -14.37 -31.71
CA SER A 161 14.00 -14.47 -32.76
C SER A 161 12.95 -13.37 -32.53
N GLU A 162 12.80 -12.53 -33.55
CA GLU A 162 11.87 -11.44 -33.66
C GLU A 162 10.43 -11.95 -33.62
N ASP A 163 9.67 -11.49 -32.60
CA ASP A 163 8.23 -11.44 -32.72
C ASP A 163 7.70 -10.18 -31.98
N SER A 164 7.80 -9.05 -32.70
CA SER A 164 7.45 -7.72 -32.21
C SER A 164 5.93 -7.42 -32.22
N SER A 165 5.09 -8.37 -32.68
CA SER A 165 3.66 -8.12 -32.89
C SER A 165 2.79 -8.37 -31.65
N ILE A 166 3.23 -9.19 -30.71
CA ILE A 166 2.46 -9.51 -29.49
C ILE A 166 2.58 -8.40 -28.44
N SER A 167 3.70 -7.68 -28.43
CA SER A 167 3.95 -6.61 -27.45
C SER A 167 3.07 -5.38 -27.69
N ALA A 168 2.88 -4.96 -28.95
CA ALA A 168 2.10 -3.77 -29.29
C ALA A 168 0.58 -3.94 -29.05
N PHE A 169 0.03 -5.14 -29.31
CA PHE A 169 -1.38 -5.44 -29.07
C PHE A 169 -1.72 -5.50 -27.57
N ASN A 170 -0.81 -6.02 -26.76
CA ASN A 170 -0.98 -6.04 -25.31
C ASN A 170 -0.83 -4.64 -24.70
N LEU A 171 0.07 -3.80 -25.23
CA LEU A 171 0.18 -2.40 -24.79
C LEU A 171 -1.09 -1.59 -25.14
N ALA A 172 -1.59 -1.69 -26.36
CA ALA A 172 -2.79 -0.96 -26.79
C ALA A 172 -4.06 -1.42 -26.04
N LYS A 173 -4.16 -2.71 -25.68
CA LYS A 173 -5.24 -3.24 -24.86
C LYS A 173 -5.10 -2.81 -23.40
N LEU A 174 -3.87 -2.69 -22.91
CA LEU A 174 -3.55 -2.13 -21.58
C LEU A 174 -3.89 -0.63 -21.55
N GLU A 175 -3.53 0.13 -22.58
CA GLU A 175 -3.83 1.57 -22.71
C GLU A 175 -5.32 1.84 -22.86
N SER A 176 -6.09 0.99 -23.56
CA SER A 176 -7.55 1.13 -23.66
C SER A 176 -8.27 0.74 -22.35
N GLN A 177 -7.73 -0.18 -21.56
CA GLN A 177 -8.21 -0.45 -20.20
C GLN A 177 -7.84 0.68 -19.24
N THR A 178 -6.68 1.34 -19.44
CA THR A 178 -6.27 2.50 -18.61
C THR A 178 -7.06 3.77 -18.93
N ALA A 179 -7.59 3.93 -20.14
CA ALA A 179 -8.45 5.06 -20.50
C ALA A 179 -9.87 4.94 -19.90
N ALA A 180 -10.37 3.71 -19.67
CA ALA A 180 -11.63 3.48 -18.95
C ALA A 180 -11.45 3.62 -17.42
N ASP A 181 -10.24 3.49 -16.93
CA ASP A 181 -9.86 3.53 -15.51
C ASP A 181 -9.33 4.94 -15.12
N SER A 182 -10.08 5.99 -15.42
CA SER A 182 -9.98 7.26 -14.67
C SER A 182 -10.53 7.04 -13.24
N GLU A 183 -10.26 5.89 -12.68
CA GLU A 183 -10.74 5.41 -11.40
C GLU A 183 -10.20 6.31 -10.29
N ARG A 184 -11.11 7.03 -9.69
CA ARG A 184 -10.84 7.81 -8.49
C ARG A 184 -10.59 6.82 -7.37
N LEU A 185 -9.37 6.80 -6.86
CA LEU A 185 -9.04 6.05 -5.65
C LEU A 185 -9.33 6.90 -4.43
N TYR A 186 -9.46 6.23 -3.30
CA TYR A 186 -9.57 6.90 -2.02
C TYR A 186 -8.54 6.33 -1.06
N GLY A 187 -8.15 7.16 -0.11
CA GLY A 187 -7.15 6.78 0.89
C GLY A 187 -7.38 7.51 2.19
N ARG A 188 -6.64 7.08 3.20
CA ARG A 188 -6.58 7.77 4.49
C ARG A 188 -5.14 8.00 4.91
N SER A 189 -4.92 9.07 5.66
CA SER A 189 -3.74 9.22 6.50
C SER A 189 -4.15 8.98 7.96
N ALA A 190 -3.36 8.19 8.64
CA ALA A 190 -3.62 7.78 10.02
C ALA A 190 -2.31 7.67 10.80
N ARG A 191 -2.44 7.55 12.11
CA ARG A 191 -1.35 7.30 13.04
C ARG A 191 -1.71 6.16 13.97
N ILE A 192 -0.75 5.32 14.30
CA ILE A 192 -0.91 4.32 15.37
C ILE A 192 -0.11 4.80 16.56
N VAL A 193 -0.78 4.93 17.70
CA VAL A 193 -0.20 5.31 18.99
C VAL A 193 0.01 4.03 19.80
N VAL A 194 1.23 3.83 20.29
CA VAL A 194 1.62 2.68 21.12
C VAL A 194 2.11 3.20 22.47
N GLY A 195 1.50 2.76 23.56
CA GLY A 195 1.87 3.20 24.90
C GLY A 195 1.80 4.72 25.10
N GLY A 196 0.88 5.41 24.42
CA GLY A 196 0.73 6.86 24.46
C GLY A 196 1.72 7.64 23.55
N ARG A 197 2.58 6.96 22.79
CA ARG A 197 3.54 7.57 21.86
C ARG A 197 3.15 7.30 20.42
N PRO A 198 3.23 8.30 19.50
CA PRO A 198 3.01 8.08 18.08
C PRO A 198 4.14 7.18 17.53
N ALA A 199 3.79 5.93 17.21
CA ALA A 199 4.75 4.92 16.78
C ALA A 199 4.73 4.69 15.27
N VAL A 200 3.58 4.89 14.61
CA VAL A 200 3.47 4.65 13.16
C VAL A 200 2.67 5.78 12.51
N GLU A 201 3.19 6.29 11.40
CA GLU A 201 2.49 7.19 10.48
C GLU A 201 2.16 6.42 9.21
N LEU A 202 0.94 6.59 8.69
CA LEU A 202 0.39 5.79 7.60
C LEU A 202 -0.24 6.67 6.51
N LEU A 203 0.00 6.29 5.27
CA LEU A 203 -0.84 6.62 4.11
C LEU A 203 -1.30 5.30 3.49
N GLU A 204 -2.61 5.11 3.41
CA GLU A 204 -3.24 3.88 2.90
C GLU A 204 -4.22 4.27 1.79
N ILE A 205 -4.01 3.74 0.58
CA ILE A 205 -4.85 3.96 -0.61
C ILE A 205 -5.45 2.61 -0.97
N VAL A 206 -6.78 2.53 -1.07
CA VAL A 206 -7.51 1.27 -1.25
C VAL A 206 -8.22 1.19 -2.61
N ARG A 207 -8.50 -0.05 -2.99
CA ARG A 207 -9.42 -0.42 -4.07
C ARG A 207 -10.60 -1.17 -3.46
N ALA A 208 -11.81 -0.72 -3.79
CA ALA A 208 -13.05 -1.39 -3.44
C ALA A 208 -13.42 -2.45 -4.48
#